data_6e0dd310466254d3a0c8eebc4c093adb
#
_entry.id   6e0dd310466254d3a0c8eebc4c093adb
#
_cell.length_a   1.000
_cell.length_b   1.000
_cell.length_c   1.000
_cell.angle_alpha   90.00
_cell.angle_beta   90.00
_cell.angle_gamma   90.00
#
_symmetry.space_group_name_H-M   'P 1'
#
loop_
_entity.id
_entity.type
_entity.pdbx_description
1 polymer ?
#
loop_
_entity_poly.entity_id
_entity_poly.type
_entity_poly.pdbx_seq_one_letter_code
_entity_poly.pdbx_strand_id
1 'polypeptide(L)'
;MKRLVSLSAEDNAATALSDISPGDECCLEVAGNKYKFNAEEGIPFGHKVALIDFQPGDQVIKYGEIIGRATKTIKKGSHLHIHNVVSDRVVK
;
A
#
# COMPACT_ATOMS: atom_id res chain seq x y z
N MET A 1 11.80 0.43 13.50
CA MET A 1 10.45 0.30 12.94
C MET A 1 10.26 1.32 11.82
N LYS A 2 9.78 0.87 10.70
CA LYS A 2 9.60 1.75 9.54
C LYS A 2 8.23 2.37 9.55
N ARG A 3 8.15 3.65 9.23
CA ARG A 3 6.91 4.39 9.27
C ARG A 3 6.32 4.56 7.88
N LEU A 4 5.00 4.51 7.85
CA LEU A 4 4.21 4.73 6.63
C LEU A 4 3.28 5.90 6.90
N VAL A 5 2.76 6.50 5.83
CA VAL A 5 1.79 7.58 5.96
C VAL A 5 0.56 7.28 5.12
N SER A 6 -0.60 7.60 5.70
CA SER A 6 -1.89 7.53 5.04
C SER A 6 -2.71 8.68 5.61
N LEU A 7 -3.67 9.20 4.84
CA LEU A 7 -4.44 10.35 5.25
C LEU A 7 -5.91 10.06 5.48
N SER A 8 -6.38 8.89 5.11
CA SER A 8 -7.80 8.56 5.23
C SER A 8 -7.97 7.18 5.81
N ALA A 9 -9.00 7.02 6.65
CA ALA A 9 -9.31 5.71 7.24
C ALA A 9 -9.68 4.70 6.17
N GLU A 10 -10.06 5.15 4.98
CA GLU A 10 -10.46 4.26 3.90
C GLU A 10 -9.28 3.77 3.07
N ASP A 11 -8.10 4.31 3.30
CA ASP A 11 -6.93 3.93 2.52
C ASP A 11 -6.55 2.47 2.77
N ASN A 12 -6.26 1.75 1.70
CA ASN A 12 -5.71 0.40 1.79
C ASN A 12 -4.30 0.35 1.20
N ALA A 13 -3.73 1.52 0.90
CA ALA A 13 -2.36 1.69 0.47
C ALA A 13 -1.78 2.87 1.23
N ALA A 14 -0.53 2.73 1.65
CA ALA A 14 0.17 3.80 2.35
C ALA A 14 1.48 4.08 1.64
N THR A 15 2.12 5.20 1.98
CA THR A 15 3.39 5.59 1.38
C THR A 15 4.52 5.35 2.36
N ALA A 16 5.59 4.75 1.88
CA ALA A 16 6.78 4.51 2.70
C ALA A 16 7.54 5.81 2.92
N LEU A 17 7.86 6.09 4.17
CA LEU A 17 8.58 7.31 4.55
C LEU A 17 10.10 7.11 4.58
N SER A 18 10.58 5.91 4.27
CA SER A 18 11.99 5.59 4.14
C SER A 18 12.09 4.31 3.34
N ASP A 19 13.32 3.94 2.94
CA ASP A 19 13.51 2.65 2.28
C ASP A 19 13.20 1.54 3.27
N ILE A 20 12.47 0.54 2.78
CA ILE A 20 12.04 -0.60 3.59
C ILE A 20 12.68 -1.85 3.00
N SER A 21 13.27 -2.67 3.85
CA SER A 21 13.85 -3.94 3.45
C SER A 21 12.88 -5.08 3.75
N PRO A 22 12.99 -6.22 3.04
CA PRO A 22 12.14 -7.37 3.35
C PRO A 22 12.25 -7.74 4.82
N GLY A 23 11.12 -7.97 5.45
CA GLY A 23 11.05 -8.35 6.85
C GLY A 23 11.06 -7.20 7.83
N ASP A 24 11.29 -5.97 7.38
CA ASP A 24 11.23 -4.81 8.27
C ASP A 24 9.86 -4.67 8.88
N GLU A 25 9.82 -4.32 10.17
CA GLU A 25 8.56 -4.04 10.83
C GLU A 25 8.07 -2.66 10.45
N CYS A 26 6.83 -2.59 9.99
CA CYS A 26 6.21 -1.34 9.54
C CYS A 26 5.04 -0.99 10.44
N CYS A 27 4.82 0.29 10.64
CA CYS A 27 3.72 0.75 11.49
C CYS A 27 3.07 1.99 10.90
N LEU A 28 1.79 2.13 11.19
CA LEU A 28 0.99 3.25 10.72
C LEU A 28 -0.20 3.41 11.65
N GLU A 29 -0.54 4.65 11.94
CA GLU A 29 -1.79 4.95 12.64
C GLU A 29 -2.54 6.01 11.84
N VAL A 30 -3.80 5.72 11.50
CA VAL A 30 -4.63 6.65 10.76
C VAL A 30 -6.06 6.54 11.27
N ALA A 31 -6.66 7.70 11.63
CA ALA A 31 -8.05 7.78 12.10
C ALA A 31 -8.34 6.78 13.22
N GLY A 32 -7.39 6.60 14.13
CA GLY A 32 -7.56 5.69 15.26
C GLY A 32 -7.27 4.23 14.96
N ASN A 33 -7.07 3.89 13.69
CA ASN A 33 -6.71 2.53 13.31
C ASN A 33 -5.20 2.38 13.30
N LYS A 34 -4.73 1.27 13.87
CA LYS A 34 -3.29 1.00 13.93
C LYS A 34 -2.97 -0.20 13.07
N TYR A 35 -1.96 -0.05 12.23
CA TYR A 35 -1.44 -1.12 11.41
C TYR A 35 -0.04 -1.45 11.85
N LYS A 36 0.27 -2.72 11.96
CA LYS A 36 1.60 -3.19 12.30
C LYS A 36 1.82 -4.51 11.60
N PHE A 37 2.84 -4.57 10.76
CA PHE A 37 3.11 -5.77 9.98
C PHE A 37 4.56 -5.75 9.52
N ASN A 38 5.00 -6.89 8.99
CA ASN A 38 6.34 -6.99 8.42
C ASN A 38 6.26 -6.87 6.92
N ALA A 39 7.22 -6.16 6.33
CA ALA A 39 7.26 -6.00 4.88
C ALA A 39 7.53 -7.33 4.21
N GLU A 40 6.79 -7.62 3.14
CA GLU A 40 6.97 -8.85 2.38
C GLU A 40 8.17 -8.76 1.43
N GLU A 41 8.55 -7.55 1.07
CA GLU A 41 9.61 -7.33 0.09
C GLU A 41 10.16 -5.92 0.30
N GLY A 42 11.19 -5.59 -0.45
CA GLY A 42 11.77 -4.25 -0.38
C GLY A 42 10.84 -3.22 -1.00
N ILE A 43 10.74 -2.06 -0.37
CA ILE A 43 9.87 -0.98 -0.84
C ILE A 43 10.68 0.32 -0.76
N PRO A 44 10.94 0.96 -1.90
CA PRO A 44 11.70 2.21 -1.89
C PRO A 44 10.95 3.35 -1.23
N PHE A 45 11.67 4.29 -0.69
CA PHE A 45 11.12 5.51 -0.13
C PHE A 45 10.15 6.15 -1.14
N GLY A 46 8.99 6.54 -0.67
CA GLY A 46 7.99 7.20 -1.50
C GLY A 46 7.08 6.26 -2.27
N HIS A 47 7.36 4.97 -2.26
CA HIS A 47 6.52 4.00 -2.96
C HIS A 47 5.41 3.51 -2.04
N LYS A 48 4.43 2.83 -2.61
CA LYS A 48 3.23 2.42 -1.89
C LYS A 48 3.35 1.02 -1.32
N VAL A 49 2.70 0.82 -0.19
CA VAL A 49 2.71 -0.44 0.55
C VAL A 49 1.27 -0.90 0.72
N ALA A 50 1.00 -2.17 0.52
CA ALA A 50 -0.34 -2.73 0.73
C ALA A 50 -0.63 -2.84 2.22
N LEU A 51 -1.75 -2.26 2.65
CA LEU A 51 -2.20 -2.34 4.03
C LEU A 51 -3.13 -3.51 4.28
N ILE A 52 -3.59 -4.16 3.22
CA ILE A 52 -4.48 -5.32 3.28
C ILE A 52 -4.04 -6.30 2.21
N ASP A 53 -4.62 -7.49 2.26
CA ASP A 53 -4.47 -8.44 1.16
C ASP A 53 -5.41 -8.02 0.04
N PHE A 54 -4.90 -8.00 -1.19
CA PHE A 54 -5.69 -7.67 -2.36
C PHE A 54 -5.94 -8.91 -3.22
N GLN A 55 -7.12 -8.94 -3.82
CA GLN A 55 -7.43 -9.91 -4.87
C GLN A 55 -7.44 -9.19 -6.21
N PRO A 56 -7.25 -9.90 -7.33
CA PRO A 56 -7.33 -9.24 -8.64
C PRO A 56 -8.66 -8.51 -8.79
N GLY A 57 -8.59 -7.26 -9.24
CA GLY A 57 -9.76 -6.42 -9.41
C GLY A 57 -10.10 -5.55 -8.24
N ASP A 58 -9.50 -5.78 -7.07
CA ASP A 58 -9.77 -4.95 -5.89
C ASP A 58 -9.27 -3.53 -6.13
N GLN A 59 -10.03 -2.57 -5.66
CA GLN A 59 -9.67 -1.17 -5.80
C GLN A 59 -8.55 -0.80 -4.82
N VAL A 60 -7.60 -0.01 -5.30
CA VAL A 60 -6.53 0.54 -4.48
C VAL A 60 -6.92 1.96 -4.11
N ILE A 61 -7.00 2.25 -2.82
CA ILE A 61 -7.46 3.53 -2.30
C ILE A 61 -6.32 4.21 -1.56
N LYS A 62 -6.02 5.44 -1.97
CA LYS A 62 -4.96 6.22 -1.35
C LYS A 62 -5.45 7.66 -1.21
N TYR A 63 -5.30 8.22 -0.03
CA TYR A 63 -5.78 9.57 0.30
C TYR A 63 -7.28 9.70 0.03
N GLY A 64 -8.03 8.62 0.33
CA GLY A 64 -9.47 8.63 0.16
C GLY A 64 -9.94 8.49 -1.26
N GLU A 65 -9.04 8.29 -2.23
CA GLU A 65 -9.40 8.21 -3.64
C GLU A 65 -8.99 6.87 -4.23
N ILE A 66 -9.79 6.39 -5.17
CA ILE A 66 -9.47 5.18 -5.91
C ILE A 66 -8.42 5.56 -6.95
N ILE A 67 -7.22 4.98 -6.82
CA ILE A 67 -6.12 5.30 -7.73
C ILE A 67 -5.87 4.20 -8.77
N GLY A 68 -6.51 3.04 -8.60
CA GLY A 68 -6.32 1.95 -9.53
C GLY A 68 -6.92 0.68 -9.01
N ARG A 69 -6.54 -0.43 -9.64
CA ARG A 69 -6.97 -1.77 -9.24
C ARG A 69 -5.81 -2.73 -9.25
N ALA A 70 -5.87 -3.69 -8.33
CA ALA A 70 -4.87 -4.75 -8.29
C ALA A 70 -5.05 -5.64 -9.51
N THR A 71 -3.93 -6.05 -10.12
CA THR A 71 -3.96 -6.93 -11.28
C THR A 71 -3.70 -8.38 -10.92
N LYS A 72 -3.34 -8.63 -9.66
CA LYS A 72 -3.05 -9.98 -9.17
C LYS A 72 -3.26 -9.99 -7.66
N THR A 73 -3.15 -11.16 -7.05
CA THR A 73 -3.18 -11.29 -5.60
C THR A 73 -1.96 -10.59 -5.02
N ILE A 74 -2.18 -9.76 -4.00
CA ILE A 74 -1.11 -9.02 -3.34
C ILE A 74 -1.28 -9.20 -1.83
N LYS A 75 -0.21 -9.53 -1.15
CA LYS A 75 -0.25 -9.70 0.30
C LYS A 75 -0.02 -8.37 1.00
N LYS A 76 -0.65 -8.21 2.15
CA LYS A 76 -0.37 -7.07 3.02
C LYS A 76 1.13 -6.99 3.27
N GLY A 77 1.69 -5.80 3.19
CA GLY A 77 3.12 -5.57 3.34
C GLY A 77 3.90 -5.62 2.05
N SER A 78 3.25 -5.88 0.93
CA SER A 78 3.90 -5.94 -0.38
C SER A 78 3.95 -4.57 -1.03
N HIS A 79 4.87 -4.44 -1.97
CA HIS A 79 5.07 -3.23 -2.75
C HIS A 79 3.95 -3.10 -3.80
N LEU A 80 3.29 -1.96 -3.82
CA LEU A 80 2.28 -1.65 -4.83
C LEU A 80 2.90 -0.72 -5.86
N HIS A 81 2.93 -1.15 -7.12
CA HIS A 81 3.53 -0.35 -8.17
C HIS A 81 2.95 -0.78 -9.52
N ILE A 82 3.52 -0.31 -10.62
CA ILE A 82 2.98 -0.59 -11.94
C ILE A 82 2.96 -2.08 -12.28
N HIS A 83 3.74 -2.89 -11.59
CA HIS A 83 3.78 -4.33 -11.85
C HIS A 83 2.55 -5.08 -11.33
N ASN A 84 1.80 -4.48 -10.39
CA ASN A 84 0.65 -5.16 -9.81
C ASN A 84 -0.57 -4.25 -9.62
N VAL A 85 -0.50 -3.01 -10.08
CA VAL A 85 -1.61 -2.06 -10.00
C VAL A 85 -1.75 -1.38 -11.34
N VAL A 86 -2.98 -1.33 -11.86
CA VAL A 86 -3.28 -0.60 -13.08
C VAL A 86 -4.18 0.58 -12.72
N SER A 87 -3.95 1.71 -13.37
CA SER A 87 -4.71 2.91 -13.09
C SER A 87 -6.08 2.86 -13.75
N ASP A 88 -7.13 3.14 -12.97
CA ASP A 88 -8.47 3.27 -13.51
C ASP A 88 -8.67 4.58 -14.25
N ARG A 89 -7.70 5.48 -14.15
CA ARG A 89 -7.78 6.75 -14.83
C ARG A 89 -7.35 6.69 -16.27
N VAL A 90 -6.80 5.58 -16.67
CA VAL A 90 -6.39 5.41 -18.05
C VAL A 90 -7.62 5.46 -18.92
N VAL A 91 -7.60 6.38 -19.83
CA VAL A 91 -8.69 6.54 -20.76
C VAL A 91 -8.17 6.19 -22.14
N LYS A 92 -8.94 5.38 -22.80
CA LYS A 92 -8.56 4.96 -24.11
C LYS A 92 -8.37 6.10 -25.06
#